data_3ee9a97f98267e45a0b176644db23abb
#
_entry.id   3ee9a97f98267e45a0b176644db23abb
#
_cell.length_a   1.000
_cell.length_b   1.000
_cell.length_c   1.000
_cell.angle_alpha   90.00
_cell.angle_beta   90.00
_cell.angle_gamma   90.00
#
_symmetry.space_group_name_H-M   'P 1'
#
loop_
_entity.id
_entity.type
_entity.pdbx_description
1 polymer ?
#
loop_
_entity_poly.entity_id
_entity_poly.type
_entity_poly.pdbx_seq_one_letter_code
_entity_poly.pdbx_strand_id
1 'polypeptide(L)'
;HDIFVMIDETYVEFAPVIEDVTAVPFTKTFKNLMVLRGVSKFFAAPGVRLGYGITGNMPFLKAMKEKQIPWSLNSLGAFAGELMLKDEEYIRQTRRLILSEREKMYSALKEQPAYKTYKPYANFLLVKLLQKETTAFDVFTHCVKNGLMIRDCSSFKSLDGEFIRFCVMDSKDNQRLLDELSFLCRQK
;
A
#
# COMPACT_ATOMS: atom_id res chain seq x y z
N HIS A 1 -1.12 -26.77 -14.90
CA HIS A 1 -1.43 -26.96 -13.47
C HIS A 1 -2.83 -26.42 -13.21
N ASP A 2 -3.68 -27.21 -12.55
CA ASP A 2 -5.07 -26.83 -12.18
C ASP A 2 -5.11 -25.94 -10.93
N ILE A 3 -4.25 -24.92 -10.90
CA ILE A 3 -4.18 -23.94 -9.81
C ILE A 3 -4.89 -22.68 -10.25
N PHE A 4 -5.86 -22.21 -9.46
CA PHE A 4 -6.45 -20.90 -9.65
C PHE A 4 -5.60 -19.85 -8.95
N VAL A 5 -5.22 -18.79 -9.67
CA VAL A 5 -4.35 -17.73 -9.19
C VAL A 5 -5.17 -16.46 -8.98
N MET A 6 -5.10 -15.89 -7.78
CA MET A 6 -5.62 -14.56 -7.49
C MET A 6 -4.46 -13.61 -7.19
N ILE A 7 -4.39 -12.50 -7.92
CA ILE A 7 -3.38 -11.47 -7.71
C ILE A 7 -4.07 -10.24 -7.10
N ASP A 8 -3.63 -9.87 -5.90
CA ASP A 8 -4.10 -8.66 -5.23
C ASP A 8 -3.28 -7.45 -5.72
N GLU A 9 -3.94 -6.59 -6.51
CA GLU A 9 -3.41 -5.34 -7.04
C GLU A 9 -3.96 -4.11 -6.32
N THR A 10 -4.38 -4.20 -5.06
CA THR A 10 -4.93 -3.05 -4.31
C THR A 10 -3.94 -1.89 -4.11
N TYR A 11 -2.68 -2.06 -4.48
CA TYR A 11 -1.64 -1.04 -4.43
C TYR A 11 -1.05 -0.69 -5.81
N VAL A 12 -1.60 -1.24 -6.89
CA VAL A 12 -1.01 -1.10 -8.24
C VAL A 12 -0.96 0.35 -8.72
N GLU A 13 -1.92 1.18 -8.34
CA GLU A 13 -1.99 2.59 -8.71
C GLU A 13 -0.78 3.40 -8.21
N PHE A 14 -0.07 2.92 -7.20
CA PHE A 14 1.14 3.54 -6.67
C PHE A 14 2.43 3.13 -7.41
N ALA A 15 2.36 2.20 -8.36
CA ALA A 15 3.52 1.82 -9.17
C ALA A 15 3.94 2.98 -10.09
N PRO A 16 5.25 3.19 -10.33
CA PRO A 16 5.71 4.22 -11.26
C PRO A 16 5.11 4.08 -12.66
N VAL A 17 5.12 2.85 -13.19
CA VAL A 17 4.47 2.47 -14.45
C VAL A 17 3.57 1.29 -14.14
N ILE A 18 2.25 1.49 -14.25
CA ILE A 18 1.26 0.47 -13.89
C ILE A 18 1.32 -0.70 -14.86
N GLU A 19 1.56 -0.41 -16.13
CA GLU A 19 1.62 -1.36 -17.22
C GLU A 19 2.72 -2.42 -17.03
N ASP A 20 3.82 -2.06 -16.35
CA ASP A 20 4.95 -2.97 -16.10
C ASP A 20 4.66 -4.01 -14.99
N VAL A 21 3.64 -3.75 -14.15
CA VAL A 21 3.41 -4.58 -12.97
C VAL A 21 2.02 -5.22 -12.92
N THR A 22 1.07 -4.72 -13.71
CA THR A 22 -0.30 -5.25 -13.69
C THR A 22 -0.42 -6.60 -14.41
N ALA A 23 -1.14 -7.51 -13.79
CA ALA A 23 -1.48 -8.80 -14.39
C ALA A 23 -2.81 -8.77 -15.18
N VAL A 24 -3.51 -7.63 -15.23
CA VAL A 24 -4.79 -7.51 -15.93
C VAL A 24 -4.75 -7.96 -17.38
N PRO A 25 -3.75 -7.62 -18.22
CA PRO A 25 -3.70 -8.09 -19.61
C PRO A 25 -3.71 -9.61 -19.73
N PHE A 26 -3.09 -10.33 -18.78
CA PHE A 26 -2.99 -11.78 -18.79
C PHE A 26 -4.33 -12.49 -18.50
N THR A 27 -5.30 -11.79 -17.90
CA THR A 27 -6.63 -12.37 -17.66
C THR A 27 -7.37 -12.75 -18.95
N LYS A 28 -7.01 -12.15 -20.09
CA LYS A 28 -7.54 -12.50 -21.41
C LYS A 28 -7.08 -13.89 -21.85
N THR A 29 -5.85 -14.25 -21.53
CA THR A 29 -5.19 -15.51 -21.94
C THR A 29 -5.41 -16.62 -20.93
N PHE A 30 -5.18 -16.33 -19.63
CA PHE A 30 -5.21 -17.33 -18.57
C PHE A 30 -6.58 -17.36 -17.88
N LYS A 31 -7.36 -18.42 -18.14
CA LYS A 31 -8.70 -18.58 -17.56
C LYS A 31 -8.68 -18.94 -16.06
N ASN A 32 -7.56 -19.36 -15.53
CA ASN A 32 -7.33 -19.61 -14.11
C ASN A 32 -6.77 -18.41 -13.35
N LEU A 33 -6.84 -17.19 -13.93
CA LEU A 33 -6.34 -15.96 -13.32
C LEU A 33 -7.48 -14.98 -13.02
N MET A 34 -7.42 -14.41 -11.82
CA MET A 34 -8.23 -13.27 -11.40
C MET A 34 -7.35 -12.20 -10.76
N VAL A 35 -7.56 -10.96 -11.12
CA VAL A 35 -6.93 -9.80 -10.50
C VAL A 35 -7.94 -9.08 -9.61
N LEU A 36 -7.54 -8.75 -8.38
CA LEU A 36 -8.37 -8.01 -7.42
C LEU A 36 -7.87 -6.57 -7.30
N ARG A 37 -8.79 -5.62 -7.33
CA ARG A 37 -8.53 -4.19 -7.09
C ARG A 37 -9.56 -3.59 -6.15
N GLY A 38 -9.28 -2.41 -5.59
CA GLY A 38 -10.22 -1.75 -4.71
C GLY A 38 -9.87 -0.28 -4.43
N VAL A 39 -10.85 0.48 -3.98
CA VAL A 39 -10.73 1.93 -3.74
C VAL A 39 -10.14 2.27 -2.36
N SER A 40 -9.94 1.28 -1.51
CA SER A 40 -9.62 1.48 -0.08
C SER A 40 -8.27 2.13 0.17
N LYS A 41 -7.29 1.95 -0.73
CA LYS A 41 -5.91 2.43 -0.55
C LYS A 41 -5.66 3.70 -1.35
N PHE A 42 -5.75 3.62 -2.66
CA PHE A 42 -5.42 4.75 -3.52
C PHE A 42 -6.37 5.95 -3.33
N PHE A 43 -7.66 5.68 -3.17
CA PHE A 43 -8.67 6.73 -2.92
C PHE A 43 -8.89 7.03 -1.44
N ALA A 44 -8.04 6.50 -0.55
CA ALA A 44 -8.14 6.70 0.90
C ALA A 44 -9.56 6.45 1.48
N ALA A 45 -10.30 5.54 0.87
CA ALA A 45 -11.72 5.28 1.17
C ALA A 45 -11.99 3.86 1.71
N PRO A 46 -11.31 3.42 2.80
CA PRO A 46 -11.46 2.06 3.32
C PRO A 46 -12.87 1.78 3.84
N GLY A 47 -13.59 2.81 4.32
CA GLY A 47 -14.96 2.69 4.85
C GLY A 47 -16.02 2.46 3.77
N VAL A 48 -15.74 2.77 2.52
CA VAL A 48 -16.68 2.55 1.39
C VAL A 48 -16.91 1.05 1.12
N ARG A 49 -15.96 0.19 1.46
CA ARG A 49 -16.02 -1.26 1.29
C ARG A 49 -16.26 -1.70 -0.16
N LEU A 50 -15.56 -1.06 -1.10
CA LEU A 50 -15.67 -1.34 -2.53
C LEU A 50 -14.37 -1.95 -3.06
N GLY A 51 -14.52 -3.08 -3.75
CA GLY A 51 -13.48 -3.74 -4.53
C GLY A 51 -14.11 -4.43 -5.73
N TYR A 52 -13.27 -4.83 -6.67
CA TYR A 52 -13.71 -5.52 -7.88
C TYR A 52 -12.67 -6.54 -8.34
N GLY A 53 -13.14 -7.57 -9.01
CA GLY A 53 -12.31 -8.60 -9.62
C GLY A 53 -12.36 -8.54 -11.14
N ILE A 54 -11.24 -8.82 -11.78
CA ILE A 54 -11.07 -8.82 -13.22
C ILE A 54 -10.62 -10.23 -13.63
N THR A 55 -11.39 -10.90 -14.48
CA THR A 55 -11.07 -12.23 -15.02
C THR A 55 -11.63 -12.40 -16.41
N GLY A 56 -10.96 -13.17 -17.26
CA GLY A 56 -11.47 -13.61 -18.55
C GLY A 56 -12.21 -14.94 -18.50
N ASN A 57 -12.42 -15.53 -17.31
CA ASN A 57 -13.15 -16.77 -17.11
C ASN A 57 -14.65 -16.50 -16.94
N MET A 58 -15.39 -16.48 -18.04
CA MET A 58 -16.84 -16.19 -18.03
C MET A 58 -17.67 -17.21 -17.25
N PRO A 59 -17.43 -18.54 -17.34
CA PRO A 59 -18.11 -19.52 -16.50
C PRO A 59 -17.89 -19.28 -15.00
N PHE A 60 -16.66 -18.97 -14.59
CA PHE A 60 -16.33 -18.64 -13.20
C PHE A 60 -17.05 -17.36 -12.74
N LEU A 61 -17.05 -16.31 -13.57
CA LEU A 61 -17.73 -15.05 -13.27
C LEU A 61 -19.24 -15.26 -13.10
N LYS A 62 -19.84 -16.10 -13.94
CA LYS A 62 -21.28 -16.48 -13.84
C LYS A 62 -21.54 -17.19 -12.51
N ALA A 63 -20.74 -18.20 -12.17
CA ALA A 63 -20.88 -18.94 -10.92
C ALA A 63 -20.71 -18.05 -9.68
N MET A 64 -19.80 -17.07 -9.72
CA MET A 64 -19.65 -16.08 -8.65
C MET A 64 -20.91 -15.22 -8.49
N LYS A 65 -21.45 -14.71 -9.60
CA LYS A 65 -22.70 -13.91 -9.58
C LYS A 65 -23.89 -14.67 -9.00
N GLU A 66 -24.02 -15.95 -9.35
CA GLU A 66 -25.11 -16.81 -8.84
C GLU A 66 -24.99 -17.07 -7.33
N LYS A 67 -23.77 -17.05 -6.79
CA LYS A 67 -23.50 -17.24 -5.36
C LYS A 67 -23.39 -15.94 -4.58
N GLN A 68 -23.46 -14.81 -5.24
CA GLN A 68 -23.37 -13.50 -4.58
C GLN A 68 -24.58 -13.27 -3.67
N ILE A 69 -24.32 -12.91 -2.43
CA ILE A 69 -25.36 -12.57 -1.47
C ILE A 69 -26.08 -11.29 -1.95
N PRO A 70 -27.42 -11.27 -1.98
CA PRO A 70 -28.19 -10.07 -2.30
C PRO A 70 -27.73 -8.88 -1.42
N TRP A 71 -27.70 -7.68 -2.04
CA TRP A 71 -27.30 -6.43 -1.38
C TRP A 71 -25.87 -6.42 -0.80
N SER A 72 -24.99 -7.29 -1.24
CA SER A 72 -23.58 -7.31 -0.83
C SER A 72 -22.82 -6.03 -1.19
N LEU A 73 -23.25 -5.32 -2.22
CA LEU A 73 -22.73 -4.02 -2.60
C LEU A 73 -23.70 -2.92 -2.14
N ASN A 74 -23.23 -2.01 -1.27
CA ASN A 74 -24.03 -0.87 -0.86
C ASN A 74 -24.11 0.20 -1.95
N SER A 75 -25.26 0.83 -2.11
CA SER A 75 -25.52 1.79 -3.20
C SER A 75 -24.65 3.03 -3.11
N LEU A 76 -24.34 3.53 -1.91
CA LEU A 76 -23.45 4.67 -1.72
C LEU A 76 -22.03 4.34 -2.12
N GLY A 77 -21.56 3.11 -1.80
CA GLY A 77 -20.25 2.62 -2.22
C GLY A 77 -20.13 2.47 -3.72
N ALA A 78 -21.16 1.96 -4.39
CA ALA A 78 -21.20 1.87 -5.85
C ALA A 78 -21.13 3.26 -6.51
N PHE A 79 -21.96 4.19 -6.06
CA PHE A 79 -21.97 5.57 -6.56
C PHE A 79 -20.65 6.29 -6.31
N ALA A 80 -20.11 6.20 -5.08
CA ALA A 80 -18.80 6.78 -4.75
C ALA A 80 -17.69 6.19 -5.63
N GLY A 81 -17.70 4.88 -5.87
CA GLY A 81 -16.73 4.22 -6.73
C GLY A 81 -16.76 4.72 -8.18
N GLU A 82 -17.96 4.97 -8.73
CA GLU A 82 -18.08 5.55 -10.08
C GLU A 82 -17.46 6.95 -10.16
N LEU A 83 -17.64 7.78 -9.15
CA LEU A 83 -17.05 9.11 -9.10
C LEU A 83 -15.53 9.03 -8.94
N MET A 84 -15.05 8.25 -7.97
CA MET A 84 -13.62 8.08 -7.68
C MET A 84 -12.83 7.59 -8.90
N LEU A 85 -13.32 6.56 -9.59
CA LEU A 85 -12.64 5.96 -10.74
C LEU A 85 -12.62 6.88 -11.98
N LYS A 86 -13.46 7.91 -12.03
CA LYS A 86 -13.51 8.92 -13.10
C LYS A 86 -12.80 10.22 -12.73
N ASP A 87 -12.35 10.40 -11.51
CA ASP A 87 -11.67 11.61 -11.05
C ASP A 87 -10.20 11.60 -11.48
N GLU A 88 -9.96 11.94 -12.74
CA GLU A 88 -8.61 11.99 -13.32
C GLU A 88 -7.70 12.99 -12.61
N GLU A 89 -8.27 14.09 -12.09
CA GLU A 89 -7.50 15.11 -11.38
C GLU A 89 -6.96 14.56 -10.06
N TYR A 90 -7.81 13.92 -9.26
CA TYR A 90 -7.39 13.26 -8.03
C TYR A 90 -6.33 12.18 -8.31
N ILE A 91 -6.57 11.35 -9.33
CA ILE A 91 -5.63 10.28 -9.72
C ILE A 91 -4.27 10.87 -10.06
N ARG A 92 -4.21 11.92 -10.87
CA ARG A 92 -2.97 12.57 -11.28
C ARG A 92 -2.25 13.22 -10.10
N GLN A 93 -2.96 13.99 -9.28
CA GLN A 93 -2.40 14.69 -8.11
C GLN A 93 -1.87 13.71 -7.08
N THR A 94 -2.65 12.68 -6.73
CA THR A 94 -2.27 11.65 -5.76
C THR A 94 -1.04 10.89 -6.21
N ARG A 95 -1.00 10.45 -7.48
CA ARG A 95 0.19 9.77 -8.03
C ARG A 95 1.42 10.67 -7.97
N ARG A 96 1.30 11.93 -8.40
CA ARG A 96 2.41 12.90 -8.36
C ARG A 96 2.95 13.08 -6.93
N LEU A 97 2.06 13.30 -5.97
CA LEU A 97 2.43 13.47 -4.56
C LEU A 97 3.16 12.23 -4.03
N ILE A 98 2.50 11.07 -4.12
CA ILE A 98 3.03 9.82 -3.54
C ILE A 98 4.35 9.42 -4.19
N LEU A 99 4.48 9.48 -5.51
CA LEU A 99 5.72 9.10 -6.20
C LEU A 99 6.88 10.02 -5.82
N SER A 100 6.67 11.35 -5.78
CA SER A 100 7.72 12.31 -5.42
C SER A 100 8.12 12.22 -3.96
N GLU A 101 7.17 12.18 -3.04
CA GLU A 101 7.45 12.11 -1.60
C GLU A 101 8.06 10.76 -1.21
N ARG A 102 7.58 9.67 -1.79
CA ARG A 102 8.16 8.34 -1.60
C ARG A 102 9.64 8.29 -1.95
N GLU A 103 10.01 8.87 -3.09
CA GLU A 103 11.42 8.89 -3.52
C GLU A 103 12.27 9.76 -2.58
N LYS A 104 11.78 10.93 -2.16
CA LYS A 104 12.47 11.77 -1.18
C LYS A 104 12.71 11.03 0.13
N MET A 105 11.68 10.41 0.69
CA MET A 105 11.79 9.65 1.95
C MET A 105 12.73 8.46 1.81
N TYR A 106 12.64 7.73 0.70
CA TYR A 106 13.52 6.59 0.43
C TYR A 106 14.98 7.03 0.35
N SER A 107 15.27 8.09 -0.42
CA SER A 107 16.63 8.62 -0.56
C SER A 107 17.19 9.11 0.78
N ALA A 108 16.40 9.86 1.56
CA ALA A 108 16.82 10.36 2.85
C ALA A 108 17.15 9.23 3.86
N LEU A 109 16.34 8.18 3.89
CA LEU A 109 16.55 7.08 4.84
C LEU A 109 17.61 6.07 4.36
N LYS A 110 17.80 5.92 3.05
CA LYS A 110 18.84 5.05 2.50
C LYS A 110 20.24 5.48 2.88
N GLU A 111 20.45 6.79 3.05
CA GLU A 111 21.73 7.38 3.46
C GLU A 111 21.99 7.26 4.98
N GLN A 112 21.01 6.85 5.78
CA GLN A 112 21.14 6.72 7.23
C GLN A 112 21.73 5.36 7.61
N PRO A 113 22.91 5.29 8.27
CA PRO A 113 23.56 4.02 8.60
C PRO A 113 22.80 3.17 9.62
N ALA A 114 21.89 3.79 10.39
CA ALA A 114 21.05 3.10 11.38
C ALA A 114 19.91 2.29 10.72
N TYR A 115 19.66 2.46 9.42
CA TYR A 115 18.51 1.89 8.75
C TYR A 115 18.91 1.12 7.49
N LYS A 116 18.23 -0.01 7.26
CA LYS A 116 18.17 -0.64 5.94
C LYS A 116 16.79 -0.37 5.36
N THR A 117 16.71 0.52 4.37
CA THR A 117 15.47 0.87 3.70
C THR A 117 15.28 0.04 2.44
N TYR A 118 14.12 -0.59 2.31
CA TYR A 118 13.76 -1.38 1.14
C TYR A 118 13.12 -0.49 0.09
N LYS A 119 13.46 -0.70 -1.20
CA LYS A 119 12.90 0.10 -2.31
C LYS A 119 11.37 -0.04 -2.34
N PRO A 120 10.63 1.06 -2.14
CA PRO A 120 9.18 1.00 -2.05
C PRO A 120 8.51 1.08 -3.42
N TYR A 121 7.40 0.36 -3.57
CA TYR A 121 6.52 0.41 -4.75
C TYR A 121 5.08 0.81 -4.43
N ALA A 122 4.69 0.73 -3.16
CA ALA A 122 3.39 1.16 -2.65
C ALA A 122 3.46 2.58 -2.05
N ASN A 123 2.42 2.98 -1.32
CA ASN A 123 2.37 4.24 -0.58
C ASN A 123 2.97 4.13 0.84
N PHE A 124 3.89 3.22 1.06
CA PHE A 124 4.56 3.04 2.35
C PHE A 124 6.00 2.59 2.16
N LEU A 125 6.82 2.85 3.19
CA LEU A 125 8.18 2.35 3.27
C LEU A 125 8.28 1.28 4.36
N LEU A 126 9.10 0.26 4.09
CA LEU A 126 9.53 -0.75 5.05
C LEU A 126 11.00 -0.49 5.38
N VAL A 127 11.31 -0.41 6.67
CA VAL A 127 12.66 -0.08 7.15
C VAL A 127 13.04 -1.09 8.23
N LYS A 128 14.22 -1.70 8.10
CA LYS A 128 14.85 -2.52 9.15
C LYS A 128 15.75 -1.63 9.99
N LEU A 129 15.64 -1.72 11.30
CA LEU A 129 16.54 -1.09 12.25
C LEU A 129 17.83 -1.92 12.32
N LEU A 130 18.98 -1.26 12.25
CA LEU A 130 20.30 -1.90 12.31
C LEU A 130 20.99 -1.70 13.67
N GLN A 131 20.45 -0.82 14.50
CA GLN A 131 20.94 -0.57 15.89
C GLN A 131 20.45 -1.68 16.81
N LYS A 132 21.38 -2.35 17.50
CA LYS A 132 21.08 -3.53 18.34
C LYS A 132 20.25 -3.23 19.58
N GLU A 133 20.30 -2.00 20.08
CA GLU A 133 19.65 -1.61 21.34
C GLU A 133 18.34 -0.87 21.16
N THR A 134 17.86 -0.75 19.92
CA THR A 134 16.60 -0.04 19.58
C THR A 134 15.62 -1.01 18.96
N THR A 135 14.49 -1.20 19.62
CA THR A 135 13.41 -2.05 19.12
C THR A 135 12.45 -1.26 18.23
N ALA A 136 11.71 -1.96 17.38
CA ALA A 136 10.64 -1.35 16.57
C ALA A 136 9.57 -0.71 17.48
N PHE A 137 9.33 -1.26 18.64
CA PHE A 137 8.40 -0.73 19.63
C PHE A 137 8.91 0.58 20.27
N ASP A 138 10.23 0.72 20.50
CA ASP A 138 10.80 1.99 20.99
C ASP A 138 10.60 3.11 19.99
N VAL A 139 10.91 2.85 18.71
CA VAL A 139 10.70 3.83 17.63
C VAL A 139 9.21 4.16 17.47
N PHE A 140 8.34 3.16 17.52
CA PHE A 140 6.88 3.37 17.50
C PHE A 140 6.44 4.28 18.66
N THR A 141 6.88 3.97 19.88
CA THR A 141 6.53 4.73 21.09
C THR A 141 7.01 6.18 21.01
N HIS A 142 8.24 6.40 20.52
CA HIS A 142 8.77 7.73 20.31
C HIS A 142 7.93 8.52 19.29
N CYS A 143 7.63 7.93 18.14
CA CYS A 143 6.82 8.56 17.11
C CYS A 143 5.41 8.92 17.61
N VAL A 144 4.76 8.01 18.34
CA VAL A 144 3.43 8.26 18.92
C VAL A 144 3.44 9.43 19.90
N LYS A 145 4.45 9.53 20.77
CA LYS A 145 4.62 10.66 21.71
C LYS A 145 4.75 12.00 20.97
N ASN A 146 5.29 11.99 19.75
CA ASN A 146 5.41 13.15 18.89
C ASN A 146 4.25 13.32 17.88
N GLY A 147 3.13 12.61 18.09
CA GLY A 147 1.93 12.73 17.28
C GLY A 147 2.05 12.07 15.88
N LEU A 148 2.98 11.14 15.72
CA LEU A 148 3.21 10.42 14.46
C LEU A 148 2.86 8.94 14.65
N MET A 149 1.95 8.41 13.82
CA MET A 149 1.55 7.00 13.87
C MET A 149 2.31 6.20 12.82
N ILE A 150 3.14 5.29 13.26
CA ILE A 150 3.83 4.31 12.40
C ILE A 150 3.38 2.88 12.75
N ARG A 151 3.85 1.89 12.03
CA ARG A 151 3.59 0.49 12.32
C ARG A 151 4.86 -0.17 12.90
N ASP A 152 4.79 -0.66 14.10
CA ASP A 152 5.66 -1.70 14.61
C ASP A 152 5.35 -3.03 13.91
N CYS A 153 6.36 -3.63 13.26
CA CYS A 153 6.21 -4.85 12.47
C CYS A 153 6.60 -6.13 13.23
N SER A 154 6.80 -6.10 14.54
CA SER A 154 7.18 -7.27 15.36
C SER A 154 6.19 -8.43 15.24
N SER A 155 4.91 -8.15 14.93
CA SER A 155 3.88 -9.17 14.70
C SER A 155 3.98 -9.91 13.36
N PHE A 156 4.88 -9.49 12.43
CA PHE A 156 5.05 -10.13 11.13
C PHE A 156 6.07 -11.26 11.23
N LYS A 157 5.61 -12.50 11.38
CA LYS A 157 6.46 -13.69 11.61
C LYS A 157 7.53 -13.94 10.55
N SER A 158 7.36 -13.43 9.33
CA SER A 158 8.30 -13.58 8.21
C SER A 158 9.42 -12.54 8.19
N LEU A 159 9.37 -11.53 9.07
CA LEU A 159 10.42 -10.52 9.20
C LEU A 159 11.35 -10.90 10.35
N ASP A 160 12.61 -11.19 10.02
CA ASP A 160 13.65 -11.48 11.01
C ASP A 160 14.38 -10.21 11.41
N GLY A 161 14.17 -9.76 12.65
CA GLY A 161 14.72 -8.54 13.25
C GLY A 161 13.69 -7.44 13.47
N GLU A 162 14.17 -6.25 13.77
CA GLU A 162 13.38 -5.08 14.11
C GLU A 162 12.98 -4.29 12.87
N PHE A 163 11.69 -4.19 12.61
CA PHE A 163 11.16 -3.51 11.43
C PHE A 163 10.05 -2.53 11.78
N ILE A 164 10.07 -1.39 11.11
CA ILE A 164 8.99 -0.40 11.12
C ILE A 164 8.44 -0.18 9.72
N ARG A 165 7.18 0.20 9.63
CA ARG A 165 6.52 0.58 8.38
C ARG A 165 5.70 1.84 8.59
N PHE A 166 5.76 2.76 7.65
CA PHE A 166 4.99 4.00 7.68
C PHE A 166 4.53 4.40 6.29
N CYS A 167 3.40 5.09 6.23
CA CYS A 167 2.83 5.58 4.97
C CYS A 167 3.53 6.83 4.49
N VAL A 168 3.53 7.03 3.18
CA VAL A 168 3.82 8.32 2.55
C VAL A 168 2.59 9.21 2.71
N MET A 169 2.79 10.40 3.26
CA MET A 169 1.79 11.42 3.53
C MET A 169 2.10 12.71 2.76
N ASP A 170 1.64 13.85 3.22
CA ASP A 170 2.06 15.13 2.68
C ASP A 170 3.52 15.46 3.05
N SER A 171 4.09 16.45 2.37
CA SER A 171 5.51 16.81 2.54
C SER A 171 5.85 17.26 3.97
N LYS A 172 4.90 17.89 4.67
CA LYS A 172 5.12 18.40 6.03
C LYS A 172 5.21 17.25 7.04
N ASP A 173 4.26 16.33 6.99
CA ASP A 173 4.25 15.20 7.92
C ASP A 173 5.33 14.18 7.59
N ASN A 174 5.67 14.00 6.32
CA ASN A 174 6.83 13.21 5.91
C ASN A 174 8.13 13.77 6.46
N GLN A 175 8.34 15.10 6.37
CA GLN A 175 9.54 15.74 6.89
C GLN A 175 9.62 15.60 8.42
N ARG A 176 8.52 15.81 9.14
CA ARG A 176 8.48 15.60 10.60
C ARG A 176 8.89 14.17 10.97
N LEU A 177 8.38 13.17 10.24
CA LEU A 177 8.76 11.78 10.50
C LEU A 177 10.26 11.54 10.23
N LEU A 178 10.80 12.07 9.15
CA LEU A 178 12.23 11.97 8.84
C LEU A 178 13.11 12.64 9.91
N ASP A 179 12.67 13.78 10.44
CA ASP A 179 13.38 14.49 11.50
C ASP A 179 13.42 13.67 12.80
N GLU A 180 12.29 13.07 13.20
CA GLU A 180 12.21 12.20 14.39
C GLU A 180 13.05 10.92 14.23
N LEU A 181 13.02 10.29 13.06
CA LEU A 181 13.85 9.12 12.79
C LEU A 181 15.34 9.48 12.78
N SER A 182 15.71 10.65 12.24
CA SER A 182 17.10 11.13 12.26
C SER A 182 17.57 11.51 13.66
N PHE A 183 16.69 12.04 14.49
CA PHE A 183 16.98 12.34 15.89
C PHE A 183 17.33 11.06 16.66
N LEU A 184 16.56 10.00 16.51
CA LEU A 184 16.83 8.71 17.16
C LEU A 184 18.19 8.11 16.75
N CYS A 185 18.63 8.35 15.50
CA CYS A 185 19.95 7.90 15.06
C CYS A 185 21.11 8.63 15.75
N ARG A 186 20.90 9.86 16.23
CA ARG A 186 21.95 10.72 16.81
C ARG A 186 22.09 10.56 18.34
N GLN A 187 21.10 9.96 19.00
CA GLN A 187 21.12 9.82 20.47
C GLN A 187 22.03 8.70 20.98
N LYS A 188 22.72 8.02 20.09
CA LYS A 188 23.68 6.93 20.37
C LYS A 188 24.99 7.16 19.67
#